data_e18cdebecc20b262e4d924cfcb7e1558
#
_entry.id   e18cdebecc20b262e4d924cfcb7e1558
#
_cell.length_a   1.000
_cell.length_b   1.000
_cell.length_c   1.000
_cell.angle_alpha   90.00
_cell.angle_beta   90.00
_cell.angle_gamma   90.00
#
_symmetry.space_group_name_H-M   'P 1'
#
loop_
_entity.id
_entity.type
_entity.pdbx_description
1 polymer ?
#
loop_
_entity_poly.entity_id
_entity_poly.type
_entity_poly.pdbx_seq_one_letter_code
_entity_poly.pdbx_strand_id
1 'polypeptide(L)'
;KANELNVVAYFGGTHESAKSDDRKEFKRMLKYVKQSGSIGYIIVYSYDRFSRTGSSASQITHELLNQGVQVKAVTQEVDATSASGKFQQNLFYMFSQFDNELRRDKTITAMSDLLRKGYWLWNPPLGYINKNKYHKAVDWDIVIDENGKQLKKAFKWRLKNTYSNAEIVRKLNTAGMKINEKRLHEIFKNPFYCGILVCKMLPGEIIEGKH
;
A
#
# COMPACT_ATOMS: atom_id res chain seq x y z
N LYS A 1 21.65 29.42 -21.67
CA LYS A 1 21.53 30.52 -20.66
C LYS A 1 20.87 29.90 -19.44
N ALA A 2 21.60 29.83 -18.31
CA ALA A 2 21.01 29.42 -17.04
C ALA A 2 19.92 30.43 -16.67
N ASN A 3 18.69 29.98 -16.50
CA ASN A 3 17.63 30.82 -15.94
C ASN A 3 18.01 31.10 -14.49
N GLU A 4 18.34 32.34 -14.15
CA GLU A 4 18.55 32.77 -12.77
C GLU A 4 17.19 32.73 -12.04
N LEU A 5 16.87 31.59 -11.44
CA LEU A 5 15.69 31.41 -10.64
C LEU A 5 16.03 31.53 -9.16
N ASN A 6 15.32 32.40 -8.45
CA ASN A 6 15.46 32.50 -7.00
C ASN A 6 14.58 31.43 -6.33
N VAL A 7 15.19 30.50 -5.62
CA VAL A 7 14.47 29.45 -4.88
C VAL A 7 14.03 30.00 -3.54
N VAL A 8 12.71 30.13 -3.35
CA VAL A 8 12.10 30.72 -2.14
C VAL A 8 11.64 29.70 -1.12
N ALA A 9 11.40 28.44 -1.51
CA ALA A 9 11.00 27.38 -0.61
C ALA A 9 11.28 25.98 -1.19
N TYR A 10 11.45 25.00 -0.29
CA TYR A 10 11.58 23.58 -0.63
C TYR A 10 10.47 22.78 0.05
N PHE A 11 9.94 21.80 -0.68
CA PHE A 11 8.89 20.88 -0.22
C PHE A 11 9.26 19.45 -0.55
N GLY A 12 9.04 18.53 0.40
CA GLY A 12 9.39 17.12 0.25
C GLY A 12 10.30 16.66 1.40
N GLY A 13 10.99 15.54 1.19
CA GLY A 13 11.91 14.96 2.20
C GLY A 13 11.23 13.98 3.16
N THR A 14 9.92 13.82 3.09
CA THR A 14 9.17 12.79 3.84
C THR A 14 8.91 11.58 2.94
N HIS A 15 8.94 10.36 3.51
CA HIS A 15 8.59 9.12 2.82
C HIS A 15 7.06 8.99 2.66
N GLU A 16 6.41 9.99 2.07
CA GLU A 16 4.97 9.97 1.87
C GLU A 16 4.58 9.07 0.70
N SER A 17 3.53 8.27 0.91
CA SER A 17 2.97 7.43 -0.16
C SER A 17 2.43 8.30 -1.28
N ALA A 18 2.92 8.06 -2.49
CA ALA A 18 2.53 8.83 -3.67
C ALA A 18 1.21 8.34 -4.31
N LYS A 19 0.40 7.58 -3.59
CA LYS A 19 -0.86 7.00 -4.12
C LYS A 19 -2.01 8.00 -4.26
N SER A 20 -1.95 9.13 -3.55
CA SER A 20 -2.97 10.17 -3.66
C SER A 20 -2.32 11.54 -3.57
N ASP A 21 -2.91 12.55 -4.22
CA ASP A 21 -2.51 13.95 -4.07
C ASP A 21 -2.83 14.51 -2.66
N ASP A 22 -3.26 13.63 -1.77
CA ASP A 22 -3.57 13.90 -0.36
C ASP A 22 -2.32 13.95 0.53
N ARG A 23 -1.15 14.05 -0.07
CA ARG A 23 0.15 14.16 0.60
C ARG A 23 0.21 15.48 1.38
N LYS A 24 0.62 15.40 2.65
CA LYS A 24 0.70 16.59 3.52
C LYS A 24 1.62 17.68 2.95
N GLU A 25 2.80 17.30 2.49
CA GLU A 25 3.78 18.21 1.91
C GLU A 25 3.31 18.80 0.58
N PHE A 26 2.65 18.01 -0.26
CA PHE A 26 2.09 18.51 -1.52
C PHE A 26 0.97 19.53 -1.26
N LYS A 27 0.06 19.25 -0.32
CA LYS A 27 -0.98 20.21 0.09
C LYS A 27 -0.37 21.48 0.70
N ARG A 28 0.70 21.32 1.50
CA ARG A 28 1.42 22.45 2.08
C ARG A 28 2.05 23.32 1.00
N MET A 29 2.67 22.72 -0.01
CA MET A 29 3.22 23.41 -1.16
C MET A 29 2.14 24.18 -1.91
N LEU A 30 1.02 23.55 -2.28
CA LEU A 30 -0.06 24.22 -2.99
C LEU A 30 -0.66 25.37 -2.19
N LYS A 31 -0.81 25.20 -0.86
CA LYS A 31 -1.27 26.28 0.04
C LYS A 31 -0.28 27.45 0.05
N TYR A 32 1.02 27.16 0.17
CA TYR A 32 2.07 28.17 0.15
C TYR A 32 2.05 28.98 -1.16
N VAL A 33 1.98 28.29 -2.30
CA VAL A 33 1.92 28.93 -3.63
C VAL A 33 0.71 29.86 -3.73
N LYS A 34 -0.47 29.41 -3.30
CA LYS A 34 -1.70 30.23 -3.32
C LYS A 34 -1.62 31.45 -2.41
N GLN A 35 -0.90 31.36 -1.27
CA GLN A 35 -0.79 32.46 -0.30
C GLN A 35 0.30 33.48 -0.64
N SER A 36 1.35 33.08 -1.33
CA SER A 36 2.52 33.92 -1.56
C SER A 36 2.35 34.94 -2.68
N GLY A 37 1.45 34.72 -3.64
CA GLY A 37 1.14 35.65 -4.73
C GLY A 37 2.31 36.04 -5.67
N SER A 38 3.55 35.66 -5.34
CA SER A 38 4.77 36.03 -6.06
C SER A 38 5.51 34.83 -6.66
N ILE A 39 4.91 33.65 -6.62
CA ILE A 39 5.54 32.41 -7.13
C ILE A 39 5.22 32.27 -8.61
N GLY A 40 6.25 32.21 -9.45
CA GLY A 40 6.09 31.97 -10.90
C GLY A 40 6.21 30.51 -11.29
N TYR A 41 6.98 29.71 -10.51
CA TYR A 41 7.31 28.35 -10.91
C TYR A 41 7.25 27.38 -9.73
N ILE A 42 6.75 26.17 -10.01
CA ILE A 42 6.98 24.96 -9.20
C ILE A 42 7.93 24.09 -10.02
N ILE A 43 9.11 23.81 -9.48
CA ILE A 43 10.13 22.99 -10.14
C ILE A 43 10.14 21.61 -9.53
N VAL A 44 10.02 20.59 -10.36
CA VAL A 44 10.11 19.17 -9.99
C VAL A 44 11.18 18.48 -10.80
N TYR A 45 11.72 17.37 -10.35
CA TYR A 45 12.70 16.61 -11.10
C TYR A 45 12.11 16.09 -12.43
N SER A 46 10.90 15.49 -12.35
CA SER A 46 10.13 14.96 -13.48
C SER A 46 8.64 15.07 -13.18
N TYR A 47 7.78 15.05 -14.19
CA TYR A 47 6.33 15.22 -14.02
C TYR A 47 5.69 14.13 -13.17
N ASP A 48 6.22 12.90 -13.13
CA ASP A 48 5.79 11.82 -12.24
C ASP A 48 6.06 12.12 -10.75
N ARG A 49 6.97 13.06 -10.45
CA ARG A 49 7.22 13.54 -9.08
C ARG A 49 6.22 14.59 -8.64
N PHE A 50 5.66 15.33 -9.57
CA PHE A 50 4.59 16.28 -9.26
C PHE A 50 3.32 15.53 -8.83
N SER A 51 2.81 14.63 -9.67
CA SER A 51 1.68 13.77 -9.33
C SER A 51 1.75 12.43 -10.06
N ARG A 52 1.24 11.38 -9.43
CA ARG A 52 1.12 10.04 -10.02
C ARG A 52 -0.28 9.74 -10.54
N THR A 53 -1.24 10.64 -10.34
CA THR A 53 -2.60 10.56 -10.85
C THR A 53 -2.73 11.56 -12.00
N GLY A 54 -2.75 11.05 -13.23
CA GLY A 54 -2.68 11.88 -14.43
C GLY A 54 -3.81 12.93 -14.52
N SER A 55 -5.04 12.54 -14.25
CA SER A 55 -6.19 13.46 -14.30
C SER A 55 -6.11 14.59 -13.27
N SER A 56 -5.80 14.28 -12.02
CA SER A 56 -5.63 15.29 -10.96
C SER A 56 -4.45 16.21 -11.24
N ALA A 57 -3.33 15.68 -11.79
CA ALA A 57 -2.17 16.48 -12.14
C ALA A 57 -2.52 17.54 -13.19
N SER A 58 -3.20 17.13 -14.25
CA SER A 58 -3.64 18.03 -15.32
C SER A 58 -4.52 19.16 -14.81
N GLN A 59 -5.52 18.83 -13.96
CA GLN A 59 -6.41 19.81 -13.36
C GLN A 59 -5.65 20.81 -12.48
N ILE A 60 -4.82 20.31 -11.55
CA ILE A 60 -4.04 21.15 -10.62
C ILE A 60 -3.09 22.06 -11.41
N THR A 61 -2.43 21.53 -12.44
CA THR A 61 -1.51 22.31 -13.28
C THR A 61 -2.25 23.41 -14.04
N HIS A 62 -3.45 23.12 -14.55
CA HIS A 62 -4.28 24.12 -15.20
C HIS A 62 -4.74 25.22 -14.23
N GLU A 63 -5.15 24.87 -13.01
CA GLU A 63 -5.50 25.85 -11.97
C GLU A 63 -4.30 26.73 -11.59
N LEU A 64 -3.11 26.15 -11.44
CA LEU A 64 -1.87 26.88 -11.16
C LEU A 64 -1.51 27.83 -12.30
N LEU A 65 -1.63 27.39 -13.53
CA LEU A 65 -1.34 28.21 -14.71
C LEU A 65 -2.27 29.42 -14.79
N ASN A 66 -3.55 29.25 -14.46
CA ASN A 66 -4.53 30.35 -14.39
C ASN A 66 -4.19 31.38 -13.28
N GLN A 67 -3.38 30.97 -12.28
CA GLN A 67 -2.84 31.85 -11.23
C GLN A 67 -1.45 32.40 -11.59
N GLY A 68 -0.97 32.18 -12.81
CA GLY A 68 0.36 32.61 -13.27
C GLY A 68 1.52 31.71 -12.83
N VAL A 69 1.23 30.53 -12.26
CA VAL A 69 2.24 29.59 -11.75
C VAL A 69 2.42 28.43 -12.73
N GLN A 70 3.65 28.22 -13.21
CA GLN A 70 3.98 27.12 -14.12
C GLN A 70 4.65 25.97 -13.37
N VAL A 71 4.27 24.73 -13.69
CA VAL A 71 4.99 23.53 -13.26
C VAL A 71 6.02 23.16 -14.31
N LYS A 72 7.30 23.15 -13.92
CA LYS A 72 8.43 22.77 -14.80
C LYS A 72 9.13 21.52 -14.25
N ALA A 73 9.43 20.59 -15.15
CA ALA A 73 10.24 19.42 -14.84
C ALA A 73 11.67 19.64 -15.36
N VAL A 74 12.66 19.26 -14.55
CA VAL A 74 14.09 19.41 -14.91
C VAL A 74 14.48 18.48 -16.06
N THR A 75 13.92 17.26 -16.05
CA THR A 75 14.25 16.21 -17.04
C THR A 75 13.39 16.26 -18.31
N GLN A 76 12.36 17.13 -18.35
CA GLN A 76 11.39 17.20 -19.43
C GLN A 76 11.07 18.67 -19.70
N GLU A 77 11.82 19.28 -20.60
CA GLU A 77 11.56 20.67 -20.98
C GLU A 77 10.29 20.76 -21.81
N VAL A 78 9.30 21.47 -21.27
CA VAL A 78 8.01 21.73 -21.93
C VAL A 78 7.63 23.19 -21.71
N ASP A 79 7.26 23.89 -22.77
CA ASP A 79 6.65 25.20 -22.68
C ASP A 79 5.15 25.08 -22.42
N ALA A 80 4.76 25.05 -21.13
CA ALA A 80 3.37 24.90 -20.72
C ALA A 80 2.47 26.14 -21.07
N THR A 81 3.01 27.20 -21.69
CA THR A 81 2.21 28.35 -22.16
C THR A 81 1.61 28.09 -23.53
N SER A 82 2.30 27.33 -24.38
CA SER A 82 1.83 26.97 -25.71
C SER A 82 0.80 25.83 -25.69
N ALA A 83 -0.06 25.73 -26.67
CA ALA A 83 -1.01 24.63 -26.82
C ALA A 83 -0.31 23.27 -26.97
N SER A 84 0.76 23.22 -27.74
CA SER A 84 1.59 22.01 -27.92
C SER A 84 2.26 21.59 -26.61
N GLY A 85 2.80 22.52 -25.83
CA GLY A 85 3.43 22.21 -24.57
C GLY A 85 2.43 21.76 -23.51
N LYS A 86 1.24 22.35 -23.45
CA LYS A 86 0.15 21.83 -22.60
C LYS A 86 -0.22 20.38 -22.93
N PHE A 87 -0.31 20.07 -24.21
CA PHE A 87 -0.58 18.72 -24.67
C PHE A 87 0.56 17.74 -24.26
N GLN A 88 1.83 18.13 -24.49
CA GLN A 88 2.99 17.34 -24.08
C GLN A 88 3.02 17.10 -22.55
N GLN A 89 2.76 18.14 -21.76
CA GLN A 89 2.69 18.01 -20.30
C GLN A 89 1.61 17.02 -19.86
N ASN A 90 0.44 17.09 -20.47
CA ASN A 90 -0.65 16.15 -20.21
C ASN A 90 -0.29 14.71 -20.59
N LEU A 91 0.41 14.52 -21.72
CA LEU A 91 0.92 13.19 -22.09
C LEU A 91 1.89 12.63 -21.04
N PHE A 92 2.81 13.42 -20.49
CA PHE A 92 3.69 12.96 -19.41
C PHE A 92 2.92 12.55 -18.16
N TYR A 93 1.87 13.25 -17.78
CA TYR A 93 1.00 12.85 -16.68
C TYR A 93 0.24 11.54 -16.98
N MET A 94 -0.28 11.38 -18.19
CA MET A 94 -0.95 10.15 -18.62
C MET A 94 0.01 8.96 -18.65
N PHE A 95 1.23 9.12 -19.17
CA PHE A 95 2.25 8.07 -19.13
C PHE A 95 2.63 7.68 -17.72
N SER A 96 2.77 8.66 -16.81
CA SER A 96 3.06 8.39 -15.40
C SER A 96 1.95 7.57 -14.73
N GLN A 97 0.69 7.86 -15.04
CA GLN A 97 -0.45 7.08 -14.56
C GLN A 97 -0.44 5.67 -15.15
N PHE A 98 -0.28 5.54 -16.44
CA PHE A 98 -0.22 4.26 -17.14
C PHE A 98 0.88 3.34 -16.59
N ASP A 99 2.09 3.86 -16.37
CA ASP A 99 3.19 3.10 -15.76
C ASP A 99 2.84 2.59 -14.35
N ASN A 100 2.15 3.41 -13.56
CA ASN A 100 1.70 3.00 -12.22
C ASN A 100 0.64 1.90 -12.28
N GLU A 101 -0.29 1.98 -13.22
CA GLU A 101 -1.32 0.95 -13.45
C GLU A 101 -0.67 -0.35 -13.90
N LEU A 102 0.25 -0.31 -14.88
CA LEU A 102 1.00 -1.49 -15.31
C LEU A 102 1.79 -2.16 -14.18
N ARG A 103 2.46 -1.37 -13.33
CA ARG A 103 3.19 -1.92 -12.17
C ARG A 103 2.24 -2.57 -11.17
N ARG A 104 1.08 -1.94 -10.94
CA ARG A 104 0.03 -2.50 -10.08
C ARG A 104 -0.46 -3.83 -10.61
N ASP A 105 -0.79 -3.91 -11.89
CA ASP A 105 -1.33 -5.12 -12.52
C ASP A 105 -0.30 -6.27 -12.49
N LYS A 106 0.96 -5.97 -12.83
CA LYS A 106 2.06 -6.94 -12.69
C LYS A 106 2.21 -7.44 -11.26
N THR A 107 2.08 -6.56 -10.27
CA THR A 107 2.17 -6.94 -8.87
C THR A 107 0.99 -7.82 -8.45
N ILE A 108 -0.23 -7.46 -8.84
CA ILE A 108 -1.45 -8.24 -8.54
C ILE A 108 -1.33 -9.63 -9.17
N THR A 109 -0.92 -9.71 -10.43
CA THR A 109 -0.73 -10.99 -11.13
C THR A 109 0.30 -11.87 -10.42
N ALA A 110 1.48 -11.32 -10.11
CA ALA A 110 2.52 -12.07 -9.39
C ALA A 110 2.07 -12.54 -8.00
N MET A 111 1.35 -11.68 -7.25
CA MET A 111 0.79 -12.06 -5.95
C MET A 111 -0.27 -13.15 -6.10
N SER A 112 -1.14 -13.06 -7.09
CA SER A 112 -2.17 -14.07 -7.36
C SER A 112 -1.56 -15.43 -7.70
N ASP A 113 -0.51 -15.45 -8.51
CA ASP A 113 0.20 -16.67 -8.88
C ASP A 113 0.90 -17.32 -7.67
N LEU A 114 1.49 -16.53 -6.78
CA LEU A 114 2.09 -17.05 -5.55
C LEU A 114 1.03 -17.62 -4.61
N LEU A 115 -0.11 -16.94 -4.47
CA LEU A 115 -1.23 -17.45 -3.67
C LEU A 115 -1.75 -18.77 -4.22
N ARG A 116 -1.97 -18.92 -5.53
CA ARG A 116 -2.40 -20.17 -6.17
C ARG A 116 -1.39 -21.31 -5.98
N LYS A 117 -0.11 -20.99 -5.82
CA LYS A 117 0.94 -21.93 -5.44
C LYS A 117 0.96 -22.27 -3.96
N GLY A 118 0.04 -21.76 -3.16
CA GLY A 118 -0.09 -22.02 -1.72
C GLY A 118 0.79 -21.15 -0.82
N TYR A 119 1.44 -20.10 -1.34
CA TYR A 119 2.25 -19.19 -0.53
C TYR A 119 1.39 -18.09 0.10
N TRP A 120 1.47 -17.93 1.41
CA TRP A 120 0.81 -16.83 2.12
C TRP A 120 1.67 -15.57 2.03
N LEU A 121 1.10 -14.44 1.64
CA LEU A 121 1.84 -13.21 1.32
C LEU A 121 1.76 -12.13 2.39
N TRP A 122 1.06 -12.37 3.48
CA TRP A 122 0.86 -11.40 4.56
C TRP A 122 1.42 -11.93 5.89
N ASN A 123 1.33 -11.11 6.93
CA ASN A 123 1.64 -11.60 8.28
C ASN A 123 0.73 -12.79 8.59
N PRO A 124 1.29 -13.90 9.08
CA PRO A 124 0.48 -15.07 9.41
C PRO A 124 -0.45 -14.77 10.59
N PRO A 125 -1.57 -15.50 10.72
CA PRO A 125 -2.48 -15.38 11.84
C PRO A 125 -1.82 -15.75 13.18
N LEU A 126 -2.52 -15.38 14.29
CA LEU A 126 -2.07 -15.72 15.65
C LEU A 126 -1.76 -17.22 15.76
N GLY A 127 -0.65 -17.57 16.37
CA GLY A 127 -0.21 -18.96 16.50
C GLY A 127 0.73 -19.43 15.43
N TYR A 128 1.06 -18.55 14.47
CA TYR A 128 2.07 -18.80 13.46
C TYR A 128 3.08 -17.64 13.41
N ILE A 129 4.31 -17.96 13.08
CA ILE A 129 5.38 -17.00 12.85
C ILE A 129 6.09 -17.30 11.54
N ASN A 130 6.48 -16.26 10.83
CA ASN A 130 7.35 -16.38 9.67
C ASN A 130 8.80 -16.19 10.10
N LYS A 131 9.62 -17.25 10.05
CA LYS A 131 11.04 -17.21 10.41
C LYS A 131 11.87 -16.40 9.41
N ASN A 132 11.45 -16.36 8.14
CA ASN A 132 12.18 -15.73 7.05
C ASN A 132 11.49 -14.48 6.55
N LYS A 133 10.92 -13.68 7.45
CA LYS A 133 10.08 -12.49 7.12
C LYS A 133 10.74 -11.49 6.17
N TYR A 134 12.07 -11.39 6.19
CA TYR A 134 12.81 -10.40 5.37
C TYR A 134 13.27 -10.96 4.01
N HIS A 135 12.95 -12.21 3.70
CA HIS A 135 13.22 -12.86 2.43
C HIS A 135 12.05 -12.72 1.45
N LYS A 136 12.23 -13.24 0.22
CA LYS A 136 11.14 -13.32 -0.76
C LYS A 136 10.01 -14.22 -0.24
N ALA A 137 8.78 -13.97 -0.65
CA ALA A 137 7.62 -14.72 -0.18
C ALA A 137 7.70 -16.24 -0.45
N VAL A 138 8.42 -16.66 -1.49
CA VAL A 138 8.67 -18.08 -1.80
C VAL A 138 9.59 -18.77 -0.78
N ASP A 139 10.40 -17.99 -0.06
CA ASP A 139 11.36 -18.47 0.94
C ASP A 139 10.79 -18.33 2.37
N TRP A 140 9.53 -17.93 2.51
CA TRP A 140 8.91 -17.78 3.83
C TRP A 140 8.66 -19.15 4.45
N ASP A 141 9.10 -19.27 5.70
CA ASP A 141 8.91 -20.44 6.54
C ASP A 141 7.89 -20.10 7.65
N ILE A 142 6.62 -20.39 7.36
CA ILE A 142 5.52 -20.14 8.30
C ILE A 142 5.37 -21.37 9.18
N VAL A 143 5.73 -21.24 10.45
CA VAL A 143 5.71 -22.32 11.42
C VAL A 143 4.82 -22.00 12.61
N ILE A 144 4.36 -23.03 13.30
CA ILE A 144 3.58 -22.90 14.53
C ILE A 144 4.47 -22.37 15.65
N ASP A 145 4.05 -21.29 16.32
CA ASP A 145 4.69 -20.74 17.51
C ASP A 145 4.11 -21.34 18.81
N GLU A 146 4.54 -20.84 19.98
CA GLU A 146 4.02 -21.31 21.28
C GLU A 146 2.51 -21.05 21.44
N ASN A 147 2.00 -19.94 20.93
CA ASN A 147 0.55 -19.66 20.91
C ASN A 147 -0.18 -20.69 20.03
N GLY A 148 0.40 -21.05 18.89
CA GLY A 148 -0.18 -22.06 18.00
C GLY A 148 -0.24 -23.44 18.61
N LYS A 149 0.74 -23.83 19.45
CA LYS A 149 0.68 -25.06 20.23
C LYS A 149 -0.51 -25.06 21.21
N GLN A 150 -0.80 -23.91 21.84
CA GLN A 150 -1.95 -23.76 22.71
C GLN A 150 -3.27 -23.76 21.92
N LEU A 151 -3.31 -23.08 20.79
CA LEU A 151 -4.47 -23.10 19.89
C LEU A 151 -4.77 -24.51 19.38
N LYS A 152 -3.76 -25.31 19.06
CA LYS A 152 -3.96 -26.72 18.68
C LYS A 152 -4.67 -27.52 19.77
N LYS A 153 -4.39 -27.26 21.06
CA LYS A 153 -5.14 -27.85 22.18
C LYS A 153 -6.60 -27.35 22.20
N ALA A 154 -6.80 -26.04 21.99
CA ALA A 154 -8.13 -25.43 21.94
C ALA A 154 -9.01 -26.01 20.82
N PHE A 155 -8.47 -26.23 19.62
CA PHE A 155 -9.17 -26.93 18.54
C PHE A 155 -9.55 -28.35 18.94
N LYS A 156 -8.65 -29.11 19.57
CA LYS A 156 -8.96 -30.47 20.07
C LYS A 156 -10.04 -30.47 21.13
N TRP A 157 -10.04 -29.52 22.07
CA TRP A 157 -11.09 -29.38 23.09
C TRP A 157 -12.45 -29.05 22.45
N ARG A 158 -12.46 -28.17 21.44
CA ARG A 158 -13.68 -27.81 20.71
C ARG A 158 -14.25 -29.00 19.93
N LEU A 159 -13.41 -29.75 19.22
CA LEU A 159 -13.83 -30.94 18.44
C LEU A 159 -14.44 -32.02 19.34
N LYS A 160 -13.89 -32.22 20.56
CA LYS A 160 -14.39 -33.18 21.51
C LYS A 160 -15.54 -32.67 22.36
N ASN A 161 -16.01 -31.43 22.16
CA ASN A 161 -16.98 -30.73 23.02
C ASN A 161 -16.65 -30.81 24.52
N THR A 162 -15.36 -30.85 24.88
CA THR A 162 -14.89 -31.03 26.26
C THR A 162 -15.14 -29.79 27.12
N TYR A 163 -15.03 -28.61 26.49
CA TYR A 163 -15.15 -27.32 27.18
C TYR A 163 -15.96 -26.33 26.35
N SER A 164 -16.68 -25.44 27.04
CA SER A 164 -17.32 -24.27 26.45
C SER A 164 -16.28 -23.25 25.92
N ASN A 165 -16.67 -22.32 25.05
CA ASN A 165 -15.76 -21.29 24.56
C ASN A 165 -15.20 -20.43 25.71
N ALA A 166 -16.02 -20.09 26.71
CA ALA A 166 -15.60 -19.34 27.90
C ALA A 166 -14.50 -20.07 28.69
N GLU A 167 -14.64 -21.38 28.86
CA GLU A 167 -13.66 -22.21 29.56
C GLU A 167 -12.37 -22.34 28.76
N ILE A 168 -12.45 -22.50 27.43
CA ILE A 168 -11.29 -22.54 26.55
C ILE A 168 -10.52 -21.21 26.64
N VAL A 169 -11.23 -20.07 26.59
CA VAL A 169 -10.61 -18.73 26.74
C VAL A 169 -9.91 -18.63 28.10
N ARG A 170 -10.55 -19.04 29.21
CA ARG A 170 -9.91 -19.03 30.55
C ARG A 170 -8.61 -19.84 30.55
N LYS A 171 -8.65 -21.06 30.01
CA LYS A 171 -7.46 -21.94 29.93
C LYS A 171 -6.34 -21.34 29.09
N LEU A 172 -6.67 -20.72 27.94
CA LEU A 172 -5.69 -20.06 27.08
C LEU A 172 -5.09 -18.82 27.76
N ASN A 173 -5.89 -18.03 28.45
CA ASN A 173 -5.42 -16.85 29.18
C ASN A 173 -4.53 -17.24 30.37
N THR A 174 -4.84 -18.31 31.09
CA THR A 174 -3.98 -18.86 32.14
C THR A 174 -2.64 -19.36 31.57
N ALA A 175 -2.63 -19.84 30.33
CA ALA A 175 -1.41 -20.24 29.62
C ALA A 175 -0.64 -19.05 29.02
N GLY A 176 -1.02 -17.79 29.32
CA GLY A 176 -0.35 -16.58 28.90
C GLY A 176 -0.84 -15.96 27.58
N MET A 177 -1.85 -16.56 26.94
CA MET A 177 -2.42 -16.04 25.69
C MET A 177 -3.55 -15.05 25.99
N LYS A 178 -3.38 -13.76 25.69
CA LYS A 178 -4.42 -12.74 25.87
C LYS A 178 -5.46 -12.82 24.75
N ILE A 179 -6.57 -13.53 24.98
CA ILE A 179 -7.63 -13.74 23.99
C ILE A 179 -9.02 -13.61 24.65
N ASN A 180 -10.02 -13.21 23.89
CA ASN A 180 -11.43 -13.18 24.27
C ASN A 180 -12.26 -14.17 23.42
N GLU A 181 -13.53 -14.38 23.78
CA GLU A 181 -14.40 -15.32 23.09
C GLU A 181 -14.66 -14.94 21.63
N LYS A 182 -14.81 -13.64 21.33
CA LYS A 182 -14.97 -13.15 19.95
C LYS A 182 -13.76 -13.54 19.09
N ARG A 183 -12.55 -13.32 19.61
CA ARG A 183 -11.32 -13.65 18.90
C ARG A 183 -11.14 -15.16 18.74
N LEU A 184 -11.51 -15.95 19.76
CA LEU A 184 -11.50 -17.40 19.68
C LEU A 184 -12.45 -17.91 18.59
N HIS A 185 -13.65 -17.33 18.49
CA HIS A 185 -14.61 -17.68 17.46
C HIS A 185 -14.11 -17.36 16.04
N GLU A 186 -13.46 -16.20 15.85
CA GLU A 186 -12.81 -15.83 14.58
C GLU A 186 -11.72 -16.83 14.20
N ILE A 187 -10.90 -17.27 15.18
CA ILE A 187 -9.86 -18.27 14.98
C ILE A 187 -10.46 -19.60 14.53
N PHE A 188 -11.49 -20.09 15.19
CA PHE A 188 -12.14 -21.35 14.84
C PHE A 188 -12.81 -21.33 13.46
N LYS A 189 -13.19 -20.17 12.95
CA LYS A 189 -13.76 -20.00 11.61
C LYS A 189 -12.73 -19.75 10.51
N ASN A 190 -11.48 -19.46 10.86
CA ASN A 190 -10.49 -19.10 9.89
C ASN A 190 -9.89 -20.37 9.21
N PRO A 191 -10.12 -20.58 7.92
CA PRO A 191 -9.68 -21.76 7.19
C PRO A 191 -8.14 -21.91 7.14
N PHE A 192 -7.38 -20.85 7.39
CA PHE A 192 -5.93 -20.89 7.48
C PHE A 192 -5.44 -21.96 8.48
N TYR A 193 -6.12 -22.13 9.61
CA TYR A 193 -5.77 -23.15 10.61
C TYR A 193 -6.01 -24.60 10.16
N CYS A 194 -6.68 -24.78 9.03
CA CYS A 194 -6.90 -26.08 8.38
C CYS A 194 -5.99 -26.28 7.16
N GLY A 195 -4.98 -25.43 6.97
CA GLY A 195 -4.10 -25.48 5.80
C GLY A 195 -4.74 -24.95 4.52
N ILE A 196 -5.79 -24.12 4.63
CA ILE A 196 -6.53 -23.59 3.48
C ILE A 196 -6.36 -22.07 3.40
N LEU A 197 -6.00 -21.59 2.22
CA LEU A 197 -5.93 -20.17 1.92
C LEU A 197 -7.22 -19.69 1.24
N VAL A 198 -7.89 -18.73 1.87
CA VAL A 198 -9.01 -17.98 1.29
C VAL A 198 -8.71 -16.50 1.46
N CYS A 199 -8.74 -15.75 0.38
CA CYS A 199 -8.44 -14.33 0.42
C CYS A 199 -9.28 -13.53 -0.59
N LYS A 200 -9.44 -12.23 -0.32
CA LYS A 200 -10.20 -11.32 -1.19
C LYS A 200 -9.59 -11.11 -2.58
N MET A 201 -8.31 -11.41 -2.75
CA MET A 201 -7.60 -11.25 -4.02
C MET A 201 -7.99 -12.34 -5.02
N LEU A 202 -8.41 -13.51 -4.55
CA LEU A 202 -8.86 -14.65 -5.33
C LEU A 202 -10.26 -15.07 -4.86
N PRO A 203 -11.30 -14.31 -5.19
CA PRO A 203 -12.64 -14.56 -4.69
C PRO A 203 -13.18 -15.89 -5.22
N GLY A 204 -13.67 -16.75 -4.29
CA GLY A 204 -14.21 -18.07 -4.62
C GLY A 204 -13.18 -19.18 -4.83
N GLU A 205 -11.88 -18.86 -4.85
CA GLU A 205 -10.84 -19.89 -4.93
C GLU A 205 -10.49 -20.42 -3.52
N ILE A 206 -10.40 -21.75 -3.41
CA ILE A 206 -9.95 -22.46 -2.21
C ILE A 206 -8.62 -23.11 -2.55
N ILE A 207 -7.58 -22.74 -1.83
CA ILE A 207 -6.20 -23.11 -2.17
C ILE A 207 -5.58 -23.85 -1.00
N GLU A 208 -4.87 -24.94 -1.25
CA GLU A 208 -4.05 -25.60 -0.24
C GLU A 208 -2.83 -24.75 0.10
N GLY A 209 -2.65 -24.42 1.37
CA GLY A 209 -1.53 -23.60 1.86
C GLY A 209 -0.29 -24.43 2.17
N LYS A 210 0.87 -23.83 1.94
CA LYS A 210 2.19 -24.40 2.28
C LYS A 210 2.64 -23.98 3.70
N HIS A 211 1.80 -24.19 4.73
CA HIS A 211 2.12 -23.78 6.10
C HIS A 211 1.64 -24.82 7.12
#